data_aa0d50b16c46a0b57e366c8df1102ff8
#
_entry.id   aa0d50b16c46a0b57e366c8df1102ff8
#
_cell.length_a   1.000
_cell.length_b   1.000
_cell.length_c   1.000
_cell.angle_alpha   90.00
_cell.angle_beta   90.00
_cell.angle_gamma   90.00
#
_symmetry.space_group_name_H-M   'P 1'
#
loop_
_entity.id
_entity.type
_entity.pdbx_description
1 polymer ?
#
loop_
_entity_poly.entity_id
_entity_poly.type
_entity_poly.pdbx_seq_one_letter_code
_entity_poly.pdbx_strand_id
1 'polypeptide(L)'
;QHDEEVGRWCGDEFVYILPSHKRDLLDHRINSILASLSEPIQLEIISYACQARCGVVVSHELAIKDASKLMHFADLAVSKVGDNKACKITYFKQDMETAGHERFELEAELRHVISRGELRLHYQPIINFKTGKYELAEALVRWQHPRRGLVEPLQFIELAERTGLIINIGRWVLCEAIRQLAMWRSDELIDINEVAVNLSPIQLQDNELIQMITATLIKYDIEPKWLTLEITESVLLDGGDEALATIAQFRSMGIRVALDDFGTGYSSLSYLSRIQLDKIKIDRSFVNEIG
;
A
#
# COMPACT_ATOMS: atom_id res chain seq x y z
N GLN A 1 -12.03 33.92 24.23
CA GLN A 1 -11.99 32.74 23.35
C GLN A 1 -13.42 32.42 22.90
N HIS A 2 -14.16 33.47 22.49
CA HIS A 2 -15.58 33.38 22.18
C HIS A 2 -15.92 33.23 20.69
N ASP A 3 -14.92 32.97 19.83
CA ASP A 3 -15.11 32.95 18.38
C ASP A 3 -14.61 31.64 17.74
N GLU A 4 -14.31 30.60 18.55
CA GLU A 4 -13.97 29.27 18.02
C GLU A 4 -15.26 28.47 17.84
N GLU A 5 -15.42 27.85 16.67
CA GLU A 5 -16.56 27.01 16.37
C GLU A 5 -16.11 25.59 16.03
N VAL A 6 -16.84 24.59 16.52
CA VAL A 6 -16.62 23.19 16.19
C VAL A 6 -17.93 22.55 15.74
N GLY A 7 -17.86 21.79 14.66
CA GLY A 7 -18.99 21.06 14.12
C GLY A 7 -18.58 19.65 13.70
N ARG A 8 -19.49 18.69 13.86
CA ARG A 8 -19.33 17.35 13.30
C ARG A 8 -19.75 17.39 11.85
N TRP A 9 -18.85 16.94 10.95
CA TRP A 9 -19.09 16.95 9.52
C TRP A 9 -19.75 15.63 9.05
N CYS A 10 -19.05 14.53 9.22
CA CYS A 10 -19.53 13.20 8.83
C CYS A 10 -18.75 12.14 9.63
N GLY A 11 -19.44 11.07 10.07
CA GLY A 11 -18.78 9.94 10.72
C GLY A 11 -17.89 10.36 11.90
N ASP A 12 -16.60 10.17 11.78
CA ASP A 12 -15.54 10.54 12.74
C ASP A 12 -14.82 11.86 12.36
N GLU A 13 -15.35 12.61 11.39
CA GLU A 13 -14.77 13.87 10.92
C GLU A 13 -15.41 15.08 11.61
N PHE A 14 -14.55 15.98 12.08
CA PHE A 14 -14.94 17.22 12.75
C PHE A 14 -14.26 18.42 12.09
N VAL A 15 -14.97 19.52 11.99
CA VAL A 15 -14.49 20.81 11.51
C VAL A 15 -14.31 21.75 12.67
N TYR A 16 -13.17 22.41 12.72
CA TYR A 16 -12.84 23.40 13.73
C TYR A 16 -12.51 24.74 13.04
N ILE A 17 -13.21 25.81 13.38
CA ILE A 17 -12.99 27.14 12.85
C ILE A 17 -12.24 27.95 13.90
N LEU A 18 -11.04 28.41 13.54
CA LEU A 18 -10.17 29.20 14.39
C LEU A 18 -10.07 30.63 13.87
N PRO A 19 -10.39 31.66 14.66
CA PRO A 19 -10.34 33.07 14.25
C PRO A 19 -8.90 33.62 14.32
N SER A 20 -7.94 32.93 13.71
CA SER A 20 -6.55 33.35 13.69
C SER A 20 -5.90 33.02 12.34
N HIS A 21 -4.98 33.88 11.92
CA HIS A 21 -4.17 33.70 10.70
C HIS A 21 -2.67 33.56 11.00
N LYS A 22 -2.27 33.70 12.27
CA LYS A 22 -0.87 33.56 12.68
C LYS A 22 -0.55 32.08 12.87
N ARG A 23 0.32 31.52 12.03
CA ARG A 23 0.68 30.08 12.03
C ARG A 23 1.10 29.57 13.39
N ASP A 24 1.97 30.27 14.11
CA ASP A 24 2.45 29.84 15.42
C ASP A 24 1.31 29.63 16.44
N LEU A 25 0.30 30.52 16.40
CA LEU A 25 -0.89 30.43 17.25
C LEU A 25 -1.80 29.28 16.81
N LEU A 26 -1.95 29.06 15.51
CA LEU A 26 -2.71 27.93 14.95
C LEU A 26 -2.05 26.60 15.33
N ASP A 27 -0.75 26.49 15.11
CA ASP A 27 0.01 25.26 15.44
C ASP A 27 -0.09 24.93 16.93
N HIS A 28 0.08 25.93 17.81
CA HIS A 28 -0.06 25.72 19.24
C HIS A 28 -1.47 25.25 19.60
N ARG A 29 -2.50 25.87 19.04
CA ARG A 29 -3.89 25.53 19.34
C ARG A 29 -4.26 24.14 18.80
N ILE A 30 -3.89 23.83 17.54
CA ILE A 30 -4.14 22.53 16.94
C ILE A 30 -3.43 21.41 17.70
N ASN A 31 -2.16 21.61 18.07
CA ASN A 31 -1.43 20.63 18.86
C ASN A 31 -2.07 20.39 20.22
N SER A 32 -2.61 21.45 20.87
CA SER A 32 -3.35 21.31 22.13
C SER A 32 -4.62 20.47 21.95
N ILE A 33 -5.37 20.66 20.85
CA ILE A 33 -6.56 19.87 20.53
C ILE A 33 -6.17 18.41 20.27
N LEU A 34 -5.16 18.16 19.45
CA LEU A 34 -4.70 16.82 19.15
C LEU A 34 -4.16 16.08 20.37
N ALA A 35 -3.49 16.78 21.27
CA ALA A 35 -3.02 16.23 22.54
C ALA A 35 -4.21 15.77 23.41
N SER A 36 -5.23 16.63 23.56
CA SER A 36 -6.44 16.31 24.32
C SER A 36 -7.20 15.11 23.73
N LEU A 37 -7.28 15.00 22.40
CA LEU A 37 -7.90 13.86 21.72
C LEU A 37 -7.09 12.56 21.88
N SER A 38 -5.77 12.68 22.10
CA SER A 38 -4.89 11.52 22.29
C SER A 38 -4.85 11.00 23.72
N GLU A 39 -5.48 11.74 24.68
CA GLU A 39 -5.61 11.26 26.06
C GLU A 39 -6.50 10.00 26.09
N PRO A 40 -6.07 8.93 26.81
CA PRO A 40 -6.84 7.71 26.87
C PRO A 40 -8.21 7.92 27.51
N ILE A 41 -9.26 7.54 26.80
CA ILE A 41 -10.64 7.55 27.30
C ILE A 41 -10.92 6.19 27.93
N GLN A 42 -11.27 6.19 29.23
CA GLN A 42 -11.66 4.98 29.94
C GLN A 42 -13.12 4.66 29.63
N LEU A 43 -13.36 3.54 28.92
CA LEU A 43 -14.67 2.99 28.63
C LEU A 43 -14.82 1.68 29.43
N GLU A 44 -15.49 1.72 30.57
CA GLU A 44 -15.68 0.57 31.45
C GLU A 44 -14.38 -0.19 31.78
N ILE A 45 -14.05 -1.26 31.00
CA ILE A 45 -12.90 -2.13 31.24
C ILE A 45 -11.76 -1.84 30.24
N ILE A 46 -12.03 -1.07 29.18
CA ILE A 46 -11.09 -0.83 28.08
C ILE A 46 -10.66 0.64 28.07
N SER A 47 -9.36 0.88 28.00
CA SER A 47 -8.77 2.20 27.74
C SER A 47 -8.54 2.38 26.25
N TYR A 48 -9.17 3.39 25.65
CA TYR A 48 -9.10 3.67 24.22
C TYR A 48 -8.37 4.98 23.96
N ALA A 49 -7.29 4.96 23.19
CA ALA A 49 -6.57 6.15 22.74
C ALA A 49 -6.93 6.46 21.29
N CYS A 50 -7.47 7.66 21.04
CA CYS A 50 -7.83 8.12 19.72
C CYS A 50 -6.60 8.73 19.02
N GLN A 51 -6.38 8.41 17.75
CA GLN A 51 -5.39 9.08 16.90
C GLN A 51 -6.13 9.98 15.91
N ALA A 52 -5.90 11.29 15.98
CA ALA A 52 -6.50 12.25 15.08
C ALA A 52 -5.46 12.82 14.10
N ARG A 53 -5.90 13.06 12.88
CA ARG A 53 -5.16 13.77 11.82
C ARG A 53 -5.85 15.08 11.53
N CYS A 54 -5.10 16.12 11.16
CA CYS A 54 -5.63 17.45 10.94
C CYS A 54 -5.15 18.04 9.62
N GLY A 55 -6.10 18.43 8.74
CA GLY A 55 -5.85 19.27 7.57
C GLY A 55 -6.21 20.71 7.89
N VAL A 56 -5.33 21.65 7.59
CA VAL A 56 -5.48 23.05 7.91
C VAL A 56 -5.54 23.89 6.64
N VAL A 57 -6.54 24.76 6.55
CA VAL A 57 -6.67 25.75 5.48
C VAL A 57 -6.70 27.15 6.08
N VAL A 58 -5.84 28.03 5.61
CA VAL A 58 -5.81 29.42 6.02
C VAL A 58 -6.51 30.25 4.94
N SER A 59 -7.78 30.59 5.16
CA SER A 59 -8.66 31.19 4.14
C SER A 59 -8.14 32.49 3.57
N HIS A 60 -7.48 33.31 4.38
CA HIS A 60 -6.96 34.58 3.94
C HIS A 60 -5.74 34.46 3.01
N GLU A 61 -4.90 33.42 3.19
CA GLU A 61 -3.75 33.16 2.32
C GLU A 61 -4.19 32.80 0.88
N LEU A 62 -5.37 32.20 0.77
CA LEU A 62 -5.92 31.72 -0.50
C LEU A 62 -6.94 32.71 -1.13
N ALA A 63 -7.29 33.79 -0.41
CA ALA A 63 -8.35 34.72 -0.79
C ALA A 63 -9.70 34.07 -1.12
N ILE A 64 -10.01 32.90 -0.48
CA ILE A 64 -11.23 32.12 -0.72
C ILE A 64 -12.25 32.44 0.36
N LYS A 65 -13.49 32.70 -0.08
CA LYS A 65 -14.65 32.96 0.79
C LYS A 65 -15.71 31.85 0.71
N ASP A 66 -15.57 30.92 -0.21
CA ASP A 66 -16.49 29.80 -0.40
C ASP A 66 -16.19 28.71 0.62
N ALA A 67 -17.13 28.46 1.53
CA ALA A 67 -17.00 27.46 2.57
C ALA A 67 -16.84 26.04 2.03
N SER A 68 -17.56 25.69 0.96
CA SER A 68 -17.46 24.36 0.33
C SER A 68 -16.06 24.12 -0.24
N LYS A 69 -15.45 25.15 -0.83
CA LYS A 69 -14.10 25.09 -1.37
C LYS A 69 -13.04 24.98 -0.26
N LEU A 70 -13.23 25.71 0.84
CA LEU A 70 -12.35 25.58 2.02
C LEU A 70 -12.42 24.20 2.64
N MET A 71 -13.62 23.63 2.75
CA MET A 71 -13.80 22.26 3.21
C MET A 71 -13.09 21.25 2.33
N HIS A 72 -13.28 21.34 1.01
CA HIS A 72 -12.58 20.49 0.05
C HIS A 72 -11.05 20.58 0.20
N PHE A 73 -10.51 21.76 0.40
CA PHE A 73 -9.07 21.96 0.59
C PHE A 73 -8.56 21.41 1.92
N ALA A 74 -9.39 21.48 2.99
CA ALA A 74 -9.05 20.86 4.26
C ALA A 74 -9.00 19.34 4.14
N ASP A 75 -9.94 18.75 3.40
CA ASP A 75 -9.98 17.30 3.12
C ASP A 75 -8.75 16.85 2.29
N LEU A 76 -8.40 17.59 1.25
CA LEU A 76 -7.16 17.35 0.50
C LEU A 76 -5.91 17.41 1.40
N ALA A 77 -5.86 18.32 2.36
CA ALA A 77 -4.76 18.41 3.30
C ALA A 77 -4.72 17.22 4.27
N VAL A 78 -5.87 16.77 4.79
CA VAL A 78 -5.97 15.56 5.64
C VAL A 78 -5.50 14.33 4.88
N SER A 79 -5.90 14.18 3.62
CA SER A 79 -5.53 13.01 2.80
C SER A 79 -4.02 12.90 2.53
N LYS A 80 -3.27 14.00 2.69
CA LYS A 80 -1.80 14.06 2.56
C LYS A 80 -1.07 13.80 3.87
N VAL A 81 -1.78 13.77 5.00
CA VAL A 81 -1.23 13.28 6.26
C VAL A 81 -1.08 11.77 6.09
N GLY A 82 0.08 11.32 5.62
CA GLY A 82 0.36 9.89 5.45
C GLY A 82 0.24 9.13 6.77
N ASP A 83 0.28 7.81 6.71
CA ASP A 83 0.29 6.93 7.89
C ASP A 83 1.56 7.09 8.75
N ASN A 84 2.45 7.98 8.33
CA ASN A 84 3.64 8.34 9.10
C ASN A 84 3.21 8.99 10.42
N LYS A 85 3.31 8.24 11.51
CA LYS A 85 2.91 8.60 12.89
C LYS A 85 3.54 9.91 13.41
N ALA A 86 4.54 10.46 12.71
CA ALA A 86 5.26 11.66 13.10
C ALA A 86 4.56 12.98 12.71
N CYS A 87 3.74 13.01 11.66
CA CYS A 87 3.09 14.24 11.20
C CYS A 87 1.58 14.12 11.32
N LYS A 88 0.99 14.82 12.31
CA LYS A 88 -0.46 14.82 12.55
C LYS A 88 -1.18 16.02 11.91
N ILE A 89 -0.44 17.02 11.42
CA ILE A 89 -0.97 18.29 10.91
C ILE A 89 -0.41 18.54 9.50
N THR A 90 -1.29 18.82 8.55
CA THR A 90 -0.89 19.24 7.20
C THR A 90 -1.63 20.51 6.81
N TYR A 91 -0.88 21.52 6.40
CA TYR A 91 -1.44 22.74 5.81
C TYR A 91 -1.68 22.55 4.32
N PHE A 92 -2.85 22.97 3.86
CA PHE A 92 -3.16 22.99 2.44
C PHE A 92 -2.17 23.89 1.68
N LYS A 93 -1.73 23.40 0.54
CA LYS A 93 -0.94 24.14 -0.45
C LYS A 93 -1.61 24.02 -1.82
N GLN A 94 -1.42 25.01 -2.68
CA GLN A 94 -2.07 25.06 -3.99
C GLN A 94 -1.72 23.85 -4.89
N ASP A 95 -0.52 23.29 -4.73
CA ASP A 95 -0.10 22.08 -5.43
C ASP A 95 -0.92 20.83 -5.04
N MET A 96 -1.56 20.82 -3.87
CA MET A 96 -2.43 19.72 -3.43
C MET A 96 -3.75 19.67 -4.20
N GLU A 97 -4.28 20.81 -4.65
CA GLU A 97 -5.48 20.85 -5.49
C GLU A 97 -5.23 20.13 -6.82
N THR A 98 -4.09 20.44 -7.45
CA THR A 98 -3.67 19.81 -8.70
C THR A 98 -3.42 18.32 -8.49
N ALA A 99 -2.68 17.94 -7.43
CA ALA A 99 -2.39 16.56 -7.10
C ALA A 99 -3.67 15.75 -6.73
N GLY A 100 -4.64 16.40 -6.06
CA GLY A 100 -5.94 15.77 -5.76
C GLY A 100 -6.75 15.48 -7.02
N HIS A 101 -6.79 16.41 -7.96
CA HIS A 101 -7.44 16.23 -9.25
C HIS A 101 -6.76 15.12 -10.08
N GLU A 102 -5.45 15.16 -10.16
CA GLU A 102 -4.65 14.12 -10.83
C GLU A 102 -4.88 12.72 -10.23
N ARG A 103 -4.99 12.62 -8.90
CA ARG A 103 -5.27 11.35 -8.20
C ARG A 103 -6.67 10.85 -8.52
N PHE A 104 -7.67 11.72 -8.55
CA PHE A 104 -9.04 11.37 -8.92
C PHE A 104 -9.13 10.89 -10.39
N GLU A 105 -8.46 11.59 -11.31
CA GLU A 105 -8.37 11.14 -12.71
C GLU A 105 -7.69 9.77 -12.80
N LEU A 106 -6.56 9.59 -12.09
CA LEU A 106 -5.81 8.34 -12.10
C LEU A 106 -6.65 7.18 -11.56
N GLU A 107 -7.47 7.40 -10.52
CA GLU A 107 -8.40 6.41 -10.00
C GLU A 107 -9.44 6.00 -11.04
N ALA A 108 -10.06 6.98 -11.70
CA ALA A 108 -11.06 6.71 -12.74
C ALA A 108 -10.46 5.91 -13.91
N GLU A 109 -9.22 6.20 -14.29
CA GLU A 109 -8.51 5.52 -15.36
C GLU A 109 -8.06 4.10 -14.92
N LEU A 110 -7.63 3.93 -13.67
CA LEU A 110 -7.20 2.66 -13.09
C LEU A 110 -8.30 1.59 -13.11
N ARG A 111 -9.56 1.99 -12.98
CA ARG A 111 -10.72 1.07 -13.08
C ARG A 111 -10.76 0.32 -14.41
N HIS A 112 -10.19 0.87 -15.45
CA HIS A 112 -10.20 0.32 -16.81
C HIS A 112 -8.83 -0.22 -17.26
N VAL A 113 -7.82 -0.19 -16.42
CA VAL A 113 -6.44 -0.53 -16.77
C VAL A 113 -6.29 -1.93 -17.38
N ILE A 114 -7.00 -2.92 -16.83
CA ILE A 114 -6.97 -4.31 -17.32
C ILE A 114 -7.72 -4.42 -18.65
N SER A 115 -8.93 -3.88 -18.73
CA SER A 115 -9.76 -3.99 -19.95
C SER A 115 -9.15 -3.27 -21.14
N ARG A 116 -8.35 -2.23 -20.89
CA ARG A 116 -7.61 -1.51 -21.94
C ARG A 116 -6.25 -2.15 -22.28
N GLY A 117 -5.85 -3.18 -21.55
CA GLY A 117 -4.56 -3.83 -21.77
C GLY A 117 -3.37 -2.92 -21.53
N GLU A 118 -3.45 -2.04 -20.51
CA GLU A 118 -2.42 -1.05 -20.20
C GLU A 118 -1.39 -1.55 -19.17
N LEU A 119 -1.64 -2.68 -18.51
CA LEU A 119 -0.67 -3.28 -17.60
C LEU A 119 0.43 -4.02 -18.35
N ARG A 120 1.63 -3.95 -17.79
CA ARG A 120 2.81 -4.71 -18.22
C ARG A 120 3.52 -5.28 -17.01
N LEU A 121 4.19 -6.41 -17.16
CA LEU A 121 5.15 -6.90 -16.17
C LEU A 121 6.57 -6.63 -16.68
N HIS A 122 7.37 -5.99 -15.83
CA HIS A 122 8.81 -5.98 -15.95
C HIS A 122 9.35 -7.06 -15.01
N TYR A 123 10.49 -7.63 -15.36
CA TYR A 123 11.07 -8.72 -14.59
C TYR A 123 12.49 -8.34 -14.18
N GLN A 124 12.74 -8.35 -12.88
CA GLN A 124 14.07 -8.11 -12.33
C GLN A 124 14.72 -9.46 -12.02
N PRO A 125 15.81 -9.83 -12.74
CA PRO A 125 16.48 -11.09 -12.50
C PRO A 125 17.24 -11.07 -11.18
N ILE A 126 17.22 -12.19 -10.46
CA ILE A 126 17.91 -12.38 -9.20
C ILE A 126 18.96 -13.47 -9.39
N ILE A 127 20.21 -13.15 -9.07
CA ILE A 127 21.34 -14.05 -9.20
C ILE A 127 21.43 -14.99 -8.00
N ASN A 128 21.62 -16.27 -8.27
CA ASN A 128 21.99 -17.24 -7.26
C ASN A 128 23.52 -17.22 -7.05
N PHE A 129 23.99 -16.72 -5.91
CA PHE A 129 25.43 -16.60 -5.64
C PHE A 129 26.19 -17.93 -5.58
N LYS A 130 25.50 -19.05 -5.36
CA LYS A 130 26.14 -20.38 -5.36
C LYS A 130 26.41 -20.90 -6.78
N THR A 131 25.48 -20.62 -7.71
CA THR A 131 25.55 -21.11 -9.08
C THR A 131 26.05 -20.07 -10.07
N GLY A 132 25.98 -18.77 -9.70
CA GLY A 132 26.29 -17.65 -10.57
C GLY A 132 25.24 -17.41 -11.67
N LYS A 133 24.07 -18.07 -11.60
CA LYS A 133 23.01 -18.01 -12.62
C LYS A 133 21.83 -17.18 -12.16
N TYR A 134 21.08 -16.66 -13.11
CA TYR A 134 19.78 -16.01 -12.89
C TYR A 134 18.68 -17.07 -12.91
N GLU A 135 18.31 -17.59 -11.75
CA GLU A 135 17.35 -18.69 -11.62
C GLU A 135 15.94 -18.21 -11.23
N LEU A 136 15.84 -16.99 -10.73
CA LEU A 136 14.62 -16.35 -10.24
C LEU A 136 14.47 -14.97 -10.89
N ALA A 137 13.23 -14.56 -11.17
CA ALA A 137 12.92 -13.18 -11.53
C ALA A 137 11.74 -12.67 -10.70
N GLU A 138 11.86 -11.44 -10.20
CA GLU A 138 10.75 -10.74 -9.55
C GLU A 138 9.87 -10.04 -10.61
N ALA A 139 8.57 -10.31 -10.59
CA ALA A 139 7.59 -9.70 -11.47
C ALA A 139 7.11 -8.36 -10.89
N LEU A 140 7.42 -7.29 -11.57
CA LEU A 140 7.15 -5.93 -11.15
C LEU A 140 6.11 -5.31 -12.09
N VAL A 141 4.91 -5.07 -11.60
CA VAL A 141 3.84 -4.46 -12.37
C VAL A 141 4.19 -3.03 -12.77
N ARG A 142 3.82 -2.66 -14.00
CA ARG A 142 3.96 -1.31 -14.57
C ARG A 142 2.66 -0.94 -15.27
N TRP A 143 2.28 0.31 -15.22
CA TRP A 143 1.14 0.82 -15.96
C TRP A 143 1.60 1.65 -17.13
N GLN A 144 1.46 1.11 -18.34
CA GLN A 144 1.74 1.81 -19.60
C GLN A 144 0.55 2.70 -19.94
N HIS A 145 0.55 3.90 -19.35
CA HIS A 145 -0.55 4.84 -19.50
C HIS A 145 -0.44 5.60 -20.83
N PRO A 146 -1.53 5.74 -21.61
CA PRO A 146 -1.46 6.33 -22.96
C PRO A 146 -1.04 7.81 -22.98
N ARG A 147 -1.33 8.57 -21.92
CA ARG A 147 -1.00 10.00 -21.82
C ARG A 147 0.20 10.30 -20.90
N ARG A 148 0.38 9.49 -19.83
CA ARG A 148 1.38 9.72 -18.78
C ARG A 148 2.68 8.93 -19.00
N GLY A 149 2.70 8.05 -20.02
CA GLY A 149 3.81 7.13 -20.22
C GLY A 149 3.83 6.01 -19.18
N LEU A 150 5.02 5.61 -18.75
CA LEU A 150 5.18 4.55 -17.75
C LEU A 150 4.92 5.10 -16.35
N VAL A 151 3.82 4.66 -15.73
CA VAL A 151 3.45 5.02 -14.35
C VAL A 151 4.02 3.95 -13.41
N GLU A 152 4.79 4.40 -12.42
CA GLU A 152 5.45 3.54 -11.44
C GLU A 152 4.47 2.98 -10.39
N PRO A 153 4.75 1.79 -9.84
CA PRO A 153 3.87 1.12 -8.86
C PRO A 153 3.47 1.98 -7.67
N LEU A 154 4.42 2.73 -7.09
CA LEU A 154 4.16 3.61 -5.95
C LEU A 154 3.05 4.66 -6.19
N GLN A 155 2.78 5.00 -7.46
CA GLN A 155 1.76 5.99 -7.81
C GLN A 155 0.35 5.40 -7.87
N PHE A 156 0.20 4.10 -8.15
CA PHE A 156 -1.12 3.50 -8.36
C PHE A 156 -1.44 2.30 -7.47
N ILE A 157 -0.46 1.63 -6.88
CA ILE A 157 -0.71 0.46 -6.00
C ILE A 157 -1.47 0.88 -4.75
N GLU A 158 -1.02 1.92 -4.03
CA GLU A 158 -1.74 2.46 -2.86
C GLU A 158 -3.18 2.84 -3.22
N LEU A 159 -3.38 3.45 -4.40
CA LEU A 159 -4.70 3.80 -4.90
C LEU A 159 -5.55 2.56 -5.21
N ALA A 160 -4.94 1.53 -5.81
CA ALA A 160 -5.59 0.26 -6.09
C ALA A 160 -6.02 -0.46 -4.80
N GLU A 161 -5.20 -0.42 -3.76
CA GLU A 161 -5.49 -0.99 -2.45
C GLU A 161 -6.68 -0.27 -1.80
N ARG A 162 -6.65 1.04 -1.69
CA ARG A 162 -7.74 1.85 -1.11
C ARG A 162 -9.08 1.66 -1.80
N THR A 163 -9.06 1.41 -3.09
CA THR A 163 -10.28 1.25 -3.92
C THR A 163 -10.69 -0.22 -4.12
N GLY A 164 -9.91 -1.17 -3.59
CA GLY A 164 -10.13 -2.61 -3.80
C GLY A 164 -9.79 -3.11 -5.21
N LEU A 165 -9.34 -2.23 -6.11
CA LEU A 165 -8.93 -2.61 -7.47
C LEU A 165 -7.69 -3.52 -7.48
N ILE A 166 -6.91 -3.51 -6.41
CA ILE A 166 -5.72 -4.36 -6.24
C ILE A 166 -6.04 -5.84 -6.39
N ILE A 167 -7.24 -6.29 -6.02
CA ILE A 167 -7.67 -7.69 -6.17
C ILE A 167 -7.62 -8.09 -7.65
N ASN A 168 -8.26 -7.31 -8.52
CA ASN A 168 -8.30 -7.63 -9.95
C ASN A 168 -6.94 -7.44 -10.63
N ILE A 169 -6.20 -6.39 -10.25
CA ILE A 169 -4.84 -6.14 -10.75
C ILE A 169 -3.93 -7.29 -10.35
N GLY A 170 -3.96 -7.72 -9.10
CA GLY A 170 -3.13 -8.81 -8.61
C GLY A 170 -3.48 -10.16 -9.23
N ARG A 171 -4.76 -10.45 -9.46
CA ARG A 171 -5.17 -11.64 -10.23
C ARG A 171 -4.56 -11.63 -11.63
N TRP A 172 -4.61 -10.47 -12.31
CA TRP A 172 -3.98 -10.30 -13.63
C TRP A 172 -2.47 -10.51 -13.56
N VAL A 173 -1.79 -9.89 -12.58
CA VAL A 173 -0.34 -10.00 -12.36
C VAL A 173 0.07 -11.46 -12.16
N LEU A 174 -0.60 -12.19 -11.27
CA LEU A 174 -0.33 -13.59 -11.00
C LEU A 174 -0.51 -14.48 -12.25
N CYS A 175 -1.63 -14.31 -12.95
CA CYS A 175 -1.87 -15.05 -14.19
C CYS A 175 -0.81 -14.78 -15.25
N GLU A 176 -0.41 -13.52 -15.44
CA GLU A 176 0.59 -13.13 -16.43
C GLU A 176 2.00 -13.58 -16.02
N ALA A 177 2.36 -13.51 -14.74
CA ALA A 177 3.66 -13.99 -14.24
C ALA A 177 3.80 -15.50 -14.42
N ILE A 178 2.78 -16.29 -14.10
CA ILE A 178 2.78 -17.76 -14.30
C ILE A 178 2.85 -18.10 -15.81
N ARG A 179 2.11 -17.37 -16.64
CA ARG A 179 2.15 -17.54 -18.10
C ARG A 179 3.56 -17.26 -18.64
N GLN A 180 4.20 -16.18 -18.18
CA GLN A 180 5.56 -15.82 -18.61
C GLN A 180 6.58 -16.83 -18.14
N LEU A 181 6.45 -17.35 -16.92
CA LEU A 181 7.30 -18.42 -16.40
C LEU A 181 7.21 -19.67 -17.29
N ALA A 182 6.01 -20.06 -17.73
CA ALA A 182 5.82 -21.19 -18.63
C ALA A 182 6.56 -20.97 -19.96
N MET A 183 6.55 -19.75 -20.51
CA MET A 183 7.29 -19.42 -21.71
C MET A 183 8.81 -19.54 -21.50
N TRP A 184 9.34 -19.03 -20.38
CA TRP A 184 10.77 -19.16 -20.09
C TRP A 184 11.22 -20.61 -19.93
N ARG A 185 10.40 -21.42 -19.28
CA ARG A 185 10.71 -22.85 -19.08
C ARG A 185 10.65 -23.68 -20.36
N SER A 186 9.94 -23.19 -21.38
CA SER A 186 9.93 -23.81 -22.72
C SER A 186 11.10 -23.36 -23.60
N ASP A 187 11.87 -22.35 -23.17
CA ASP A 187 13.03 -21.82 -23.91
C ASP A 187 14.32 -22.30 -23.24
N GLU A 188 15.05 -23.18 -23.93
CA GLU A 188 16.31 -23.78 -23.44
C GLU A 188 17.42 -22.74 -23.21
N LEU A 189 17.30 -21.53 -23.74
CA LEU A 189 18.28 -20.45 -23.59
C LEU A 189 18.05 -19.63 -22.30
N ILE A 190 16.95 -19.86 -21.58
CA ILE A 190 16.56 -19.09 -20.39
C ILE A 190 16.67 -19.97 -19.13
N ASP A 191 17.59 -19.62 -18.24
CA ASP A 191 17.82 -20.34 -16.98
C ASP A 191 16.81 -19.97 -15.87
N ILE A 192 15.87 -19.02 -16.10
CA ILE A 192 14.88 -18.58 -15.09
C ILE A 192 13.82 -19.66 -14.91
N ASN A 193 13.81 -20.26 -13.74
CA ASN A 193 12.94 -21.37 -13.39
C ASN A 193 11.91 -21.02 -12.32
N GLU A 194 11.97 -19.82 -11.74
CA GLU A 194 11.11 -19.38 -10.66
C GLU A 194 10.70 -17.91 -10.90
N VAL A 195 9.46 -17.57 -10.54
CA VAL A 195 8.98 -16.19 -10.56
C VAL A 195 8.48 -15.80 -9.17
N ALA A 196 8.87 -14.62 -8.71
CA ALA A 196 8.38 -14.01 -7.50
C ALA A 196 7.34 -12.93 -7.82
N VAL A 197 6.27 -12.88 -7.04
CA VAL A 197 5.16 -11.92 -7.21
C VAL A 197 4.80 -11.32 -5.87
N ASN A 198 4.77 -10.00 -5.80
CA ASN A 198 4.33 -9.24 -4.64
C ASN A 198 2.82 -9.42 -4.40
N LEU A 199 2.43 -9.64 -3.15
CA LEU A 199 1.06 -9.86 -2.74
C LEU A 199 0.65 -8.86 -1.66
N SER A 200 -0.39 -8.07 -1.94
CA SER A 200 -0.95 -7.10 -0.99
C SER A 200 -1.75 -7.80 0.12
N PRO A 201 -1.78 -7.21 1.35
CA PRO A 201 -2.63 -7.70 2.45
C PRO A 201 -4.10 -7.87 2.07
N ILE A 202 -4.62 -6.98 1.24
CA ILE A 202 -6.02 -7.01 0.78
C ILE A 202 -6.29 -8.23 -0.11
N GLN A 203 -5.31 -8.64 -0.91
CA GLN A 203 -5.45 -9.82 -1.78
C GLN A 203 -5.50 -11.13 -0.97
N LEU A 204 -4.90 -11.20 0.21
CA LEU A 204 -4.98 -12.38 1.07
C LEU A 204 -6.40 -12.65 1.61
N GLN A 205 -7.26 -11.63 1.59
CA GLN A 205 -8.67 -11.74 1.95
C GLN A 205 -9.57 -12.17 0.77
N ASP A 206 -8.99 -12.33 -0.42
CA ASP A 206 -9.73 -12.76 -1.61
C ASP A 206 -9.96 -14.28 -1.59
N ASN A 207 -11.18 -14.69 -1.31
CA ASN A 207 -11.57 -16.11 -1.23
C ASN A 207 -11.35 -16.92 -2.52
N GLU A 208 -11.24 -16.25 -3.67
CA GLU A 208 -11.02 -16.91 -4.96
C GLU A 208 -9.53 -17.00 -5.35
N LEU A 209 -8.65 -16.33 -4.59
CA LEU A 209 -7.23 -16.22 -4.93
C LEU A 209 -6.56 -17.59 -5.07
N ILE A 210 -6.76 -18.48 -4.10
CA ILE A 210 -6.16 -19.81 -4.09
C ILE A 210 -6.65 -20.65 -5.26
N GLN A 211 -7.98 -20.61 -5.52
CA GLN A 211 -8.56 -21.36 -6.64
C GLN A 211 -8.03 -20.84 -7.98
N MET A 212 -7.92 -19.54 -8.14
CA MET A 212 -7.42 -18.90 -9.35
C MET A 212 -5.95 -19.26 -9.60
N ILE A 213 -5.09 -19.20 -8.57
CA ILE A 213 -3.67 -19.59 -8.69
C ILE A 213 -3.58 -21.08 -9.07
N THR A 214 -4.31 -21.95 -8.38
CA THR A 214 -4.30 -23.40 -8.67
C THR A 214 -4.70 -23.68 -10.13
N ALA A 215 -5.80 -23.08 -10.59
CA ALA A 215 -6.27 -23.27 -11.95
C ALA A 215 -5.24 -22.74 -12.98
N THR A 216 -4.56 -21.65 -12.65
CA THR A 216 -3.54 -21.05 -13.54
C THR A 216 -2.28 -21.91 -13.61
N LEU A 217 -1.80 -22.44 -12.47
CA LEU A 217 -0.65 -23.34 -12.43
C LEU A 217 -0.92 -24.62 -13.25
N ILE A 218 -2.12 -25.22 -13.08
CA ILE A 218 -2.53 -26.40 -13.86
C ILE A 218 -2.59 -26.06 -15.36
N LYS A 219 -3.21 -24.93 -15.72
CA LYS A 219 -3.37 -24.49 -17.13
C LYS A 219 -2.05 -24.39 -17.86
N TYR A 220 -1.00 -23.93 -17.18
CA TYR A 220 0.31 -23.69 -17.79
C TYR A 220 1.34 -24.76 -17.47
N ASP A 221 0.94 -25.86 -16.81
CA ASP A 221 1.80 -26.97 -16.39
C ASP A 221 3.02 -26.49 -15.57
N ILE A 222 2.75 -25.60 -14.59
CA ILE A 222 3.76 -25.04 -13.69
C ILE A 222 3.64 -25.70 -12.32
N GLU A 223 4.75 -26.28 -11.84
CA GLU A 223 4.80 -26.80 -10.47
C GLU A 223 4.71 -25.64 -9.46
N PRO A 224 3.92 -25.77 -8.38
CA PRO A 224 3.74 -24.73 -7.38
C PRO A 224 5.04 -24.18 -6.78
N LYS A 225 6.08 -25.00 -6.64
CA LYS A 225 7.38 -24.61 -6.07
C LYS A 225 8.15 -23.58 -6.91
N TRP A 226 7.72 -23.32 -8.13
CA TRP A 226 8.33 -22.31 -9.04
C TRP A 226 7.64 -20.95 -8.96
N LEU A 227 6.59 -20.84 -8.17
CA LEU A 227 5.97 -19.59 -7.78
C LEU A 227 6.38 -19.22 -6.36
N THR A 228 6.93 -18.02 -6.19
CA THR A 228 7.15 -17.42 -4.87
C THR A 228 6.18 -16.24 -4.71
N LEU A 229 5.46 -16.20 -3.59
CA LEU A 229 4.64 -15.06 -3.21
C LEU A 229 5.41 -14.23 -2.19
N GLU A 230 5.60 -12.95 -2.48
CA GLU A 230 6.29 -12.00 -1.62
C GLU A 230 5.27 -11.21 -0.81
N ILE A 231 5.42 -11.21 0.51
CA ILE A 231 4.56 -10.51 1.45
C ILE A 231 5.40 -9.57 2.30
N THR A 232 4.89 -8.39 2.58
CA THR A 232 5.57 -7.43 3.46
C THR A 232 5.37 -7.79 4.94
N GLU A 233 6.20 -7.21 5.80
CA GLU A 233 6.10 -7.39 7.25
C GLU A 233 4.74 -6.94 7.82
N SER A 234 4.13 -5.89 7.24
CA SER A 234 2.81 -5.39 7.65
C SER A 234 1.69 -6.41 7.49
N VAL A 235 1.77 -7.30 6.50
CA VAL A 235 0.82 -8.41 6.31
C VAL A 235 0.76 -9.30 7.54
N LEU A 236 1.90 -9.51 8.20
CA LEU A 236 2.00 -10.38 9.37
C LEU A 236 1.44 -9.74 10.64
N LEU A 237 1.48 -8.41 10.71
CA LEU A 237 1.00 -7.63 11.86
C LEU A 237 -0.50 -7.33 11.75
N ASP A 238 -0.95 -6.93 10.57
CA ASP A 238 -2.30 -6.40 10.34
C ASP A 238 -3.28 -7.46 9.79
N GLY A 239 -2.76 -8.52 9.16
CA GLY A 239 -3.55 -9.52 8.44
C GLY A 239 -4.29 -10.54 9.32
N GLY A 240 -4.00 -10.60 10.62
CA GLY A 240 -4.66 -11.50 11.55
C GLY A 240 -4.50 -13.00 11.25
N ASP A 241 -5.28 -13.84 11.93
CA ASP A 241 -5.22 -15.29 11.78
C ASP A 241 -5.70 -15.77 10.40
N GLU A 242 -6.55 -15.02 9.70
CA GLU A 242 -7.03 -15.35 8.35
C GLU A 242 -5.92 -15.26 7.30
N ALA A 243 -5.11 -14.20 7.33
CA ALA A 243 -3.97 -14.07 6.43
C ALA A 243 -2.94 -15.19 6.67
N LEU A 244 -2.68 -15.52 7.95
CA LEU A 244 -1.80 -16.63 8.30
C LEU A 244 -2.32 -17.98 7.79
N ALA A 245 -3.62 -18.22 7.85
CA ALA A 245 -4.25 -19.42 7.32
C ALA A 245 -4.11 -19.51 5.79
N THR A 246 -4.30 -18.41 5.08
CA THR A 246 -4.14 -18.31 3.63
C THR A 246 -2.68 -18.59 3.23
N ILE A 247 -1.70 -18.02 3.94
CA ILE A 247 -0.27 -18.26 3.73
C ILE A 247 0.08 -19.75 3.96
N ALA A 248 -0.44 -20.34 5.04
CA ALA A 248 -0.23 -21.75 5.33
C ALA A 248 -0.81 -22.64 4.21
N GLN A 249 -1.95 -22.26 3.63
CA GLN A 249 -2.56 -22.97 2.53
C GLN A 249 -1.72 -22.90 1.26
N PHE A 250 -1.17 -21.73 0.89
CA PHE A 250 -0.22 -21.63 -0.24
C PHE A 250 0.96 -22.58 -0.07
N ARG A 251 1.53 -22.64 1.14
CA ARG A 251 2.65 -23.52 1.41
C ARG A 251 2.29 -24.99 1.35
N SER A 252 1.11 -25.36 1.82
CA SER A 252 0.62 -26.76 1.71
C SER A 252 0.47 -27.22 0.26
N MET A 253 0.25 -26.27 -0.66
CA MET A 253 0.22 -26.50 -2.11
C MET A 253 1.62 -26.61 -2.72
N GLY A 254 2.67 -26.28 -1.96
CA GLY A 254 4.05 -26.24 -2.44
C GLY A 254 4.50 -24.91 -3.03
N ILE A 255 3.66 -23.85 -2.94
CA ILE A 255 4.04 -22.48 -3.31
C ILE A 255 4.99 -21.93 -2.24
N ARG A 256 6.04 -21.26 -2.66
CA ARG A 256 7.00 -20.62 -1.76
C ARG A 256 6.51 -19.27 -1.28
N VAL A 257 6.86 -18.93 -0.04
CA VAL A 257 6.53 -17.64 0.56
C VAL A 257 7.81 -16.93 0.99
N ALA A 258 7.98 -15.71 0.55
CA ALA A 258 9.08 -14.82 0.93
C ALA A 258 8.57 -13.63 1.73
N LEU A 259 9.32 -13.24 2.74
CA LEU A 259 9.11 -11.98 3.44
C LEU A 259 9.92 -10.88 2.76
N ASP A 260 9.24 -9.82 2.36
CA ASP A 260 9.86 -8.64 1.75
C ASP A 260 10.01 -7.49 2.74
N ASP A 261 10.91 -6.55 2.44
CA ASP A 261 11.22 -5.34 3.21
C ASP A 261 11.56 -5.61 4.70
N PHE A 262 12.19 -6.76 4.99
CA PHE A 262 12.53 -7.16 6.36
C PHE A 262 13.41 -6.12 7.05
N GLY A 263 12.94 -5.64 8.23
CA GLY A 263 13.64 -4.74 9.10
C GLY A 263 13.18 -3.28 9.02
N THR A 264 12.25 -2.95 8.13
CA THR A 264 11.68 -1.59 8.04
C THR A 264 10.54 -1.34 9.04
N GLY A 265 10.00 -2.41 9.64
CA GLY A 265 8.90 -2.40 10.59
C GLY A 265 9.29 -2.81 12.01
N TYR A 266 8.30 -2.96 12.87
CA TYR A 266 8.47 -3.51 14.22
C TYR A 266 8.43 -5.05 14.15
N SER A 267 9.52 -5.66 13.68
CA SER A 267 9.63 -7.12 13.61
C SER A 267 9.52 -7.72 15.00
N SER A 268 8.34 -8.17 15.39
CA SER A 268 8.23 -9.10 16.50
C SER A 268 8.71 -10.46 16.02
N LEU A 269 9.94 -10.83 16.37
CA LEU A 269 10.51 -12.17 16.11
C LEU A 269 9.56 -13.31 16.51
N SER A 270 8.61 -13.02 17.41
CA SER A 270 7.56 -13.97 17.84
C SER A 270 6.57 -14.32 16.71
N TYR A 271 6.30 -13.41 15.78
CA TYR A 271 5.44 -13.71 14.63
C TYR A 271 6.17 -14.51 13.55
N LEU A 272 7.45 -14.21 13.33
CA LEU A 272 8.28 -14.97 12.37
C LEU A 272 8.39 -16.45 12.77
N SER A 273 8.41 -16.77 14.05
CA SER A 273 8.43 -18.16 14.53
C SER A 273 7.14 -18.94 14.24
N ARG A 274 6.02 -18.25 14.02
CA ARG A 274 4.71 -18.86 13.71
C ARG A 274 4.53 -19.15 12.22
N ILE A 275 5.31 -18.47 11.36
CA ILE A 275 5.21 -18.58 9.92
C ILE A 275 6.46 -19.27 9.40
N GLN A 276 6.27 -20.35 8.69
CA GLN A 276 7.37 -21.00 8.00
C GLN A 276 7.60 -20.25 6.68
N LEU A 277 8.62 -19.42 6.62
CA LEU A 277 9.02 -18.69 5.41
C LEU A 277 10.10 -19.50 4.66
N ASP A 278 10.08 -19.40 3.32
CA ASP A 278 11.08 -20.04 2.47
C ASP A 278 12.26 -19.09 2.19
N LYS A 279 11.99 -17.78 2.16
CA LYS A 279 12.99 -16.73 1.87
C LYS A 279 12.71 -15.49 2.71
N ILE A 280 13.76 -14.70 2.95
CA ILE A 280 13.69 -13.35 3.53
C ILE A 280 14.48 -12.42 2.62
N LYS A 281 13.85 -11.33 2.17
CA LYS A 281 14.49 -10.24 1.42
C LYS A 281 14.83 -9.13 2.42
N ILE A 282 16.12 -8.80 2.48
CA ILE A 282 16.62 -7.71 3.31
C ILE A 282 16.39 -6.40 2.57
N ASP A 283 15.77 -5.42 3.22
CA ASP A 283 15.51 -4.12 2.63
C ASP A 283 16.81 -3.41 2.24
N ARG A 284 16.75 -2.64 1.16
CA ARG A 284 17.88 -1.91 0.59
C ARG A 284 18.54 -0.94 1.58
N SER A 285 17.78 -0.39 2.54
CA SER A 285 18.32 0.55 3.53
C SER A 285 19.47 -0.07 4.33
N PHE A 286 19.36 -1.35 4.71
CA PHE A 286 20.42 -2.05 5.43
C PHE A 286 21.67 -2.30 4.57
N VAL A 287 21.48 -2.52 3.28
CA VAL A 287 22.61 -2.77 2.36
C VAL A 287 23.37 -1.48 2.07
N ASN A 288 22.70 -0.35 2.00
CA ASN A 288 23.31 0.95 1.75
C ASN A 288 24.18 1.45 2.93
N GLU A 289 23.97 0.91 4.15
CA GLU A 289 24.77 1.27 5.34
C GLU A 289 26.08 0.45 5.46
N ILE A 290 26.27 -0.56 4.63
CA ILE A 290 27.44 -1.47 4.70
C ILE A 290 28.62 -0.94 3.87
N GLY A 291 28.45 0.18 3.09
CA GLY A 291 29.47 0.69 2.16
C GLY A 291 30.27 1.87 2.68
#